data_4ed166420bfcc99ef89bde766baf0f85
#
_entry.id   4ed166420bfcc99ef89bde766baf0f85
#
_cell.length_a   1.000
_cell.length_b   1.000
_cell.length_c   1.000
_cell.angle_alpha   90.00
_cell.angle_beta   90.00
_cell.angle_gamma   90.00
#
_symmetry.space_group_name_H-M   'P 1'
#
loop_
_entity.id
_entity.type
_entity.pdbx_description
1 polymer ?
#
loop_
_entity_poly.entity_id
_entity_poly.type
_entity_poly.pdbx_seq_one_letter_code
_entity_poly.pdbx_strand_id
1 'polypeptide(L)'
;MLERHRISSPDGATRAQIVASDSLIFLSGMHPDSTEGDIRAQMRGALANVDAALHRMGEDQSAIFSVHVWLKDMRYFGAMNAEWNAWADPDNPPARTCIAAELYRPDLLVEVVVTACRTAAGGGS
;
A
#
# COMPACT_ATOMS: atom_id res chain seq x y z
N MET A 1 -0.97 -16.96 15.73
CA MET A 1 -2.20 -17.10 14.94
C MET A 1 -2.35 -15.88 14.04
N LEU A 2 -2.85 -16.08 12.84
CA LEU A 2 -3.03 -14.98 11.90
C LEU A 2 -4.36 -14.28 12.13
N GLU A 3 -4.32 -12.95 12.11
CA GLU A 3 -5.51 -12.11 12.09
C GLU A 3 -5.78 -11.66 10.65
N ARG A 4 -7.05 -11.63 10.27
CA ARG A 4 -7.47 -11.19 8.95
C ARG A 4 -8.53 -10.12 9.09
N HIS A 5 -8.38 -9.05 8.31
CA HIS A 5 -9.27 -7.90 8.33
C HIS A 5 -9.84 -7.63 6.95
N ARG A 6 -11.13 -7.27 6.91
CA ARG A 6 -11.85 -6.87 5.70
C ARG A 6 -11.79 -7.92 4.60
N ILE A 7 -12.26 -9.12 4.94
CA ILE A 7 -12.39 -10.20 3.98
C ILE A 7 -13.50 -9.85 2.98
N SER A 8 -13.19 -9.94 1.70
CA SER A 8 -14.13 -9.60 0.63
C SER A 8 -13.67 -10.19 -0.70
N SER A 9 -14.47 -10.02 -1.72
CA SER A 9 -14.16 -10.49 -3.08
C SER A 9 -14.48 -9.39 -4.09
N PRO A 10 -13.87 -8.20 -3.97
CA PRO A 10 -14.29 -7.03 -4.75
C PRO A 10 -14.05 -7.18 -6.25
N ASP A 11 -13.14 -8.05 -6.66
CA ASP A 11 -12.79 -8.30 -8.06
C ASP A 11 -12.93 -9.77 -8.44
N GLY A 12 -13.75 -10.50 -7.69
CA GLY A 12 -13.95 -11.93 -7.88
C GLY A 12 -12.94 -12.81 -7.15
N ALA A 13 -11.89 -12.23 -6.57
CA ALA A 13 -10.90 -12.97 -5.78
C ALA A 13 -11.19 -12.79 -4.29
N THR A 14 -11.45 -13.87 -3.60
CA THR A 14 -11.64 -13.84 -2.15
C THR A 14 -10.31 -13.54 -1.47
N ARG A 15 -10.26 -12.46 -0.70
CA ARG A 15 -9.05 -12.08 0.02
C ARG A 15 -9.35 -11.24 1.26
N ALA A 16 -8.36 -11.17 2.15
CA ALA A 16 -8.35 -10.19 3.22
C ALA A 16 -7.58 -8.94 2.76
N GLN A 17 -8.00 -7.77 3.19
CA GLN A 17 -7.24 -6.55 2.96
C GLN A 17 -5.95 -6.55 3.76
N ILE A 18 -6.00 -7.07 4.98
CA ILE A 18 -4.87 -7.11 5.91
C ILE A 18 -4.76 -8.50 6.49
N VAL A 19 -3.54 -9.05 6.50
CA VAL A 19 -3.23 -10.27 7.27
C VAL A 19 -2.06 -9.95 8.18
N ALA A 20 -2.21 -10.21 9.46
CA ALA A 20 -1.18 -9.92 10.45
C ALA A 20 -0.84 -11.15 11.29
N SER A 21 0.44 -11.32 11.57
CA SER A 21 0.96 -12.23 12.59
C SER A 21 1.25 -11.44 13.87
N ASP A 22 1.97 -12.04 14.81
CA ASP A 22 2.39 -11.34 16.01
C ASP A 22 3.40 -10.22 15.72
N SER A 23 4.14 -10.31 14.62
CA SER A 23 5.24 -9.39 14.31
C SER A 23 5.15 -8.69 12.96
N LEU A 24 4.31 -9.17 12.05
CA LEU A 24 4.24 -8.68 10.67
C LEU A 24 2.83 -8.33 10.26
N ILE A 25 2.72 -7.35 9.36
CA ILE A 25 1.48 -6.93 8.74
C ILE A 25 1.68 -6.97 7.23
N PHE A 26 0.83 -7.71 6.54
CA PHE A 26 0.80 -7.78 5.07
C PHE A 26 -0.47 -7.12 4.58
N LEU A 27 -0.33 -6.16 3.68
CA LEU A 27 -1.46 -5.53 3.03
C LEU A 27 -1.64 -6.12 1.64
N SER A 28 -2.88 -6.34 1.24
CA SER A 28 -3.18 -6.57 -0.17
C SER A 28 -2.78 -5.35 -0.98
N GLY A 29 -2.61 -5.51 -2.29
CA GLY A 29 -2.29 -4.40 -3.16
C GLY A 29 -3.25 -3.25 -2.98
N MET A 30 -2.71 -2.05 -2.77
CA MET A 30 -3.49 -0.83 -2.55
C MET A 30 -3.47 0.01 -3.82
N HIS A 31 -4.63 0.42 -4.26
CA HIS A 31 -4.81 1.33 -5.38
C HIS A 31 -5.77 2.45 -4.98
N PRO A 32 -5.89 3.51 -5.80
CA PRO A 32 -6.78 4.60 -5.43
C PRO A 32 -8.25 4.16 -5.48
N ASP A 33 -9.09 4.80 -4.67
CA ASP A 33 -10.55 4.56 -4.72
C ASP A 33 -11.14 5.08 -6.02
N SER A 34 -10.56 6.16 -6.57
CA SER A 34 -10.97 6.73 -7.85
C SER A 34 -9.82 6.65 -8.84
N THR A 35 -10.13 6.23 -10.07
CA THR A 35 -9.17 6.22 -11.17
C THR A 35 -9.25 7.49 -12.02
N GLU A 36 -10.07 8.45 -11.62
CA GLU A 36 -10.08 9.78 -12.23
C GLU A 36 -8.80 10.53 -11.84
N GLY A 37 -8.35 11.41 -12.73
CA GLY A 37 -7.14 12.15 -12.51
C GLY A 37 -5.90 11.44 -13.02
N ASP A 38 -4.77 12.10 -12.85
CA ASP A 38 -3.48 11.66 -13.36
C ASP A 38 -2.76 10.72 -12.36
N ILE A 39 -1.53 10.35 -12.71
CA ILE A 39 -0.70 9.49 -11.87
C ILE A 39 -0.49 10.08 -10.47
N ARG A 40 -0.38 11.40 -10.34
CA ARG A 40 -0.19 12.04 -9.04
C ARG A 40 -1.41 11.83 -8.15
N ALA A 41 -2.60 12.04 -8.70
CA ALA A 41 -3.85 11.84 -7.96
C ALA A 41 -4.02 10.37 -7.58
N GLN A 42 -3.70 9.45 -8.48
CA GLN A 42 -3.81 8.01 -8.20
C GLN A 42 -2.80 7.57 -7.14
N MET A 43 -1.56 8.05 -7.22
CA MET A 43 -0.56 7.71 -6.21
C MET A 43 -0.95 8.22 -4.82
N ARG A 44 -1.43 9.46 -4.72
CA ARG A 44 -1.94 9.99 -3.44
C ARG A 44 -3.07 9.13 -2.90
N GLY A 45 -3.98 8.71 -3.76
CA GLY A 45 -5.10 7.86 -3.35
C GLY A 45 -4.64 6.49 -2.85
N ALA A 46 -3.70 5.86 -3.53
CA ALA A 46 -3.13 4.58 -3.11
C ALA A 46 -2.43 4.72 -1.75
N LEU A 47 -1.62 5.76 -1.57
CA LEU A 47 -0.93 6.01 -0.29
C LEU A 47 -1.90 6.33 0.84
N ALA A 48 -2.99 7.03 0.56
CA ALA A 48 -4.03 7.27 1.56
C ALA A 48 -4.67 5.96 2.04
N ASN A 49 -4.87 5.01 1.14
CA ASN A 49 -5.38 3.70 1.50
C ASN A 49 -4.38 2.88 2.31
N VAL A 50 -3.08 3.01 2.03
CA VAL A 50 -2.03 2.41 2.86
C VAL A 50 -2.11 2.98 4.28
N ASP A 51 -2.19 4.31 4.41
CA ASP A 51 -2.29 4.96 5.72
C ASP A 51 -3.51 4.48 6.49
N ALA A 52 -4.66 4.41 5.85
CA ALA A 52 -5.89 3.96 6.49
C ALA A 52 -5.78 2.51 7.00
N ALA A 53 -5.17 1.63 6.21
CA ALA A 53 -4.98 0.24 6.60
C ALA A 53 -4.01 0.11 7.78
N LEU A 54 -2.91 0.87 7.77
CA LEU A 54 -1.97 0.88 8.89
C LEU A 54 -2.60 1.43 10.16
N HIS A 55 -3.36 2.52 10.07
CA HIS A 55 -4.07 3.08 11.23
C HIS A 55 -5.04 2.08 11.84
N ARG A 56 -5.71 1.28 11.02
CA ARG A 56 -6.58 0.21 11.51
C ARG A 56 -5.83 -0.78 12.41
N MET A 57 -4.53 -0.97 12.15
CA MET A 57 -3.67 -1.86 12.92
C MET A 57 -2.93 -1.15 14.05
N GLY A 58 -3.21 0.13 14.29
CA GLY A 58 -2.52 0.92 15.30
C GLY A 58 -1.10 1.31 14.91
N GLU A 59 -0.81 1.33 13.61
CA GLU A 59 0.52 1.64 13.09
C GLU A 59 0.49 2.88 12.23
N ASP A 60 1.68 3.37 11.88
CA ASP A 60 1.86 4.42 10.89
C ASP A 60 2.96 4.03 9.90
N GLN A 61 3.30 4.93 8.98
CA GLN A 61 4.28 4.60 7.95
C GLN A 61 5.67 4.28 8.46
N SER A 62 6.01 4.67 9.70
CA SER A 62 7.31 4.33 10.28
C SER A 62 7.48 2.83 10.51
N ALA A 63 6.40 2.08 10.56
CA ALA A 63 6.42 0.63 10.70
C ALA A 63 6.67 -0.11 9.37
N ILE A 64 6.60 0.58 8.24
CA ILE A 64 6.77 -0.07 6.92
C ILE A 64 8.24 -0.38 6.70
N PHE A 65 8.54 -1.63 6.35
CA PHE A 65 9.91 -1.99 5.97
C PHE A 65 10.07 -2.30 4.49
N SER A 66 9.03 -2.69 3.76
CA SER A 66 9.14 -3.04 2.35
C SER A 66 7.93 -2.57 1.56
N VAL A 67 8.18 -1.94 0.43
CA VAL A 67 7.14 -1.46 -0.49
C VAL A 67 7.49 -1.86 -1.91
N HIS A 68 6.52 -2.40 -2.62
CA HIS A 68 6.59 -2.60 -4.06
C HIS A 68 5.61 -1.65 -4.73
N VAL A 69 6.10 -0.85 -5.67
CA VAL A 69 5.28 0.03 -6.48
C VAL A 69 5.19 -0.56 -7.88
N TRP A 70 3.97 -0.79 -8.33
CA TRP A 70 3.70 -1.36 -9.65
C TRP A 70 3.08 -0.26 -10.50
N LEU A 71 3.79 0.17 -11.55
CA LEU A 71 3.34 1.21 -12.46
C LEU A 71 2.86 0.60 -13.77
N LYS A 72 1.81 1.18 -14.32
CA LYS A 72 1.34 0.79 -15.65
C LYS A 72 2.40 1.06 -16.72
N ASP A 73 3.19 2.12 -16.55
CA ASP A 73 4.19 2.56 -17.51
C ASP A 73 5.28 3.36 -16.77
N MET A 74 6.55 3.11 -17.08
CA MET A 74 7.68 3.81 -16.44
C MET A 74 7.74 5.30 -16.77
N ARG A 75 7.02 5.78 -17.77
CA ARG A 75 6.90 7.22 -18.00
C ARG A 75 6.28 7.96 -16.81
N TYR A 76 5.56 7.24 -15.93
CA TYR A 76 4.97 7.82 -14.73
C TYR A 76 5.91 7.87 -13.53
N PHE A 77 7.13 7.34 -13.67
CA PHE A 77 8.04 7.15 -12.53
C PHE A 77 8.37 8.47 -11.82
N GLY A 78 8.70 9.53 -12.59
CA GLY A 78 9.06 10.82 -11.99
C GLY A 78 7.92 11.46 -11.19
N ALA A 79 6.71 11.44 -11.75
CA ALA A 79 5.54 12.01 -11.07
C ALA A 79 5.13 11.16 -9.85
N MET A 80 5.21 9.83 -9.97
CA MET A 80 4.96 8.93 -8.84
C MET A 80 5.96 9.19 -7.72
N ASN A 81 7.25 9.32 -8.05
CA ASN A 81 8.28 9.60 -7.06
C ASN A 81 8.07 10.92 -6.33
N ALA A 82 7.58 11.96 -7.02
CA ALA A 82 7.30 13.23 -6.38
C ALA A 82 6.23 13.07 -5.29
N GLU A 83 5.18 12.29 -5.55
CA GLU A 83 4.15 12.02 -4.55
C GLU A 83 4.65 11.10 -3.44
N TRP A 84 5.45 10.12 -3.77
CA TRP A 84 6.11 9.25 -2.78
C TRP A 84 6.97 10.08 -1.82
N ASN A 85 7.81 10.96 -2.35
CA ASN A 85 8.72 11.77 -1.54
C ASN A 85 7.97 12.76 -0.64
N ALA A 86 6.81 13.24 -1.09
CA ALA A 86 5.96 14.11 -0.28
C ALA A 86 5.30 13.35 0.88
N TRP A 87 5.09 12.05 0.71
CA TRP A 87 4.44 11.19 1.71
C TRP A 87 5.43 10.52 2.64
N ALA A 88 6.55 10.01 2.12
CA ALA A 88 7.50 9.21 2.89
C ALA A 88 8.19 10.03 3.97
N ASP A 89 8.38 9.40 5.13
CA ASP A 89 9.18 10.00 6.19
C ASP A 89 10.66 9.90 5.79
N PRO A 90 11.36 11.03 5.60
CA PRO A 90 12.74 10.99 5.15
C PRO A 90 13.72 10.43 6.19
N ASP A 91 13.31 10.38 7.45
CA ASP A 91 14.15 9.84 8.52
C ASP A 91 13.98 8.33 8.70
N ASN A 92 12.86 7.78 8.23
CA ASN A 92 12.54 6.36 8.39
C ASN A 92 11.96 5.78 7.09
N PRO A 93 12.68 5.89 5.96
CA PRO A 93 12.15 5.39 4.70
C PRO A 93 12.21 3.87 4.63
N PRO A 94 11.22 3.22 4.00
CA PRO A 94 11.27 1.79 3.78
C PRO A 94 12.16 1.44 2.60
N ALA A 95 12.51 0.16 2.48
CA ALA A 95 13.02 -0.37 1.22
C ALA A 95 11.92 -0.32 0.17
N ARG A 96 12.26 0.01 -1.08
CA ARG A 96 11.27 0.14 -2.14
C ARG A 96 11.78 -0.43 -3.46
N THR A 97 10.91 -1.14 -4.16
CA THR A 97 11.11 -1.61 -5.52
C THR A 97 9.98 -1.08 -6.38
N CYS A 98 10.30 -0.64 -7.60
CA CYS A 98 9.30 -0.20 -8.57
C CYS A 98 9.50 -0.92 -9.89
N ILE A 99 8.43 -1.50 -10.42
CA ILE A 99 8.44 -2.14 -11.74
C ILE A 99 7.23 -1.68 -12.55
N ALA A 100 7.34 -1.81 -13.88
CA ALA A 100 6.21 -1.65 -14.76
C ALA A 100 5.50 -2.99 -14.94
N ALA A 101 4.18 -2.97 -14.88
CA ALA A 101 3.37 -4.17 -15.02
C ALA A 101 1.99 -3.82 -15.58
N GLU A 102 1.37 -4.79 -16.23
CA GLU A 102 -0.03 -4.67 -16.57
C GLU A 102 -0.85 -4.84 -15.31
N LEU A 103 -1.70 -3.85 -15.00
CA LEU A 103 -2.59 -3.91 -13.84
C LEU A 103 -3.95 -4.50 -14.26
N TYR A 104 -4.72 -4.99 -13.28
CA TYR A 104 -5.93 -5.76 -13.59
C TYR A 104 -7.04 -4.91 -14.24
N ARG A 105 -6.97 -3.57 -14.14
CA ARG A 105 -7.89 -2.67 -14.81
C ARG A 105 -7.10 -1.67 -15.66
N PRO A 106 -7.59 -1.36 -16.89
CA PRO A 106 -6.84 -0.47 -17.78
C PRO A 106 -6.77 0.98 -17.30
N ASP A 107 -7.66 1.41 -16.41
CA ASP A 107 -7.68 2.77 -15.88
C ASP A 107 -6.82 2.93 -14.62
N LEU A 108 -6.27 1.84 -14.06
CA LEU A 108 -5.32 1.92 -12.97
C LEU A 108 -3.93 2.23 -13.50
N LEU A 109 -3.26 3.21 -12.90
CA LEU A 109 -1.90 3.60 -13.26
C LEU A 109 -0.87 3.12 -12.25
N VAL A 110 -1.28 2.79 -11.03
CA VAL A 110 -0.37 2.42 -9.94
C VAL A 110 -1.05 1.50 -8.95
N GLU A 111 -0.26 0.59 -8.38
CA GLU A 111 -0.65 -0.22 -7.24
C GLU A 111 0.53 -0.27 -6.27
N VAL A 112 0.25 -0.23 -4.97
CA VAL A 112 1.26 -0.21 -3.93
C VAL A 112 1.06 -1.42 -3.02
N VAL A 113 2.12 -2.21 -2.82
CA VAL A 113 2.10 -3.41 -1.98
C VAL A 113 3.04 -3.19 -0.80
N VAL A 114 2.51 -3.30 0.41
CA VAL A 114 3.22 -2.93 1.64
C VAL A 114 3.31 -4.09 2.59
N THR A 115 4.51 -4.27 3.18
CA THR A 115 4.74 -5.13 4.32
C THR A 115 5.29 -4.27 5.45
N ALA A 116 4.73 -4.41 6.64
CA ALA A 116 5.09 -3.60 7.79
C ALA A 116 5.37 -4.48 9.02
N CYS A 117 6.10 -3.91 9.97
CA CYS A 117 6.28 -4.51 11.28
C CYS A 117 5.07 -4.21 12.15
N ARG A 118 4.72 -5.14 13.01
CA ARG A 118 3.69 -4.95 14.02
C ARG A 118 4.39 -4.50 15.30
N THR A 119 4.46 -3.18 15.51
CA THR A 119 5.10 -2.59 16.69
C THR A 119 4.08 -2.37 17.80
N ALA A 120 2.85 -2.03 17.44
CA ALA A 120 1.76 -2.00 18.40
C ALA A 120 1.49 -3.43 18.85
N ALA A 121 1.53 -3.64 20.14
CA ALA A 121 1.33 -4.97 20.69
C ALA A 121 -0.02 -5.52 20.25
N GLY A 122 0.01 -6.56 19.45
CA GLY A 122 -1.18 -7.16 18.93
C GLY A 122 -2.12 -7.56 20.04
N GLY A 123 -3.31 -6.99 20.04
CA GLY A 123 -4.27 -7.33 21.07
C GLY A 123 -3.87 -6.89 22.46
N GLY A 124 -3.06 -5.88 22.57
CA GLY A 124 -2.81 -5.27 23.85
C GLY A 124 -1.87 -6.04 24.76
N SER A 125 -0.95 -6.67 24.20
CA SER A 125 0.12 -7.19 25.01
C SER A 125 0.93 -6.05 25.61
#